data_12cc49f7aff2480ee61622f9b4b4048b
#
_entry.id   12cc49f7aff2480ee61622f9b4b4048b
#
_cell.length_a   1.000
_cell.length_b   1.000
_cell.length_c   1.000
_cell.angle_alpha   90.00
_cell.angle_beta   90.00
_cell.angle_gamma   90.00
#
_symmetry.space_group_name_H-M   'P 1'
#
loop_
_entity.id
_entity.type
_entity.pdbx_description
1 polymer ?
#
loop_
_entity_poly.entity_id
_entity_poly.type
_entity_poly.pdbx_seq_one_letter_code
_entity_poly.pdbx_strand_id
1 'polypeptide(L)' 'MKFITEIDLRDLYRKEPFTDYELKLGTRLTPEASQFLSDKGINMFDDGSYYKREML' A
#
# COMPACT_ATOMS: atom_id res chain seq x y z
N MET A 1 8.97 13.79 2.46
CA MET A 1 7.94 12.85 1.96
C MET A 1 8.61 11.73 1.19
N LYS A 2 8.18 10.51 1.43
CA LYS A 2 8.80 9.36 0.79
C LYS A 2 7.80 8.69 -0.14
N PHE A 3 8.29 8.26 -1.29
CA PHE A 3 7.45 7.54 -2.24
C PHE A 3 7.80 6.05 -2.21
N ILE A 4 6.76 5.24 -2.26
CA ILE A 4 6.90 3.79 -2.35
C ILE A 4 6.64 3.41 -3.80
N THR A 5 7.60 2.73 -4.40
CA THR A 5 7.49 2.36 -5.81
C THR A 5 7.07 0.90 -5.95
N GLU A 6 6.74 0.54 -7.19
CA GLU A 6 6.38 -0.84 -7.48
C GLU A 6 7.53 -1.79 -7.13
N ILE A 7 8.75 -1.36 -7.40
CA ILE A 7 9.91 -2.20 -7.12
C ILE A 7 10.03 -2.48 -5.63
N ASP A 8 9.77 -1.45 -4.82
CA ASP A 8 9.80 -1.62 -3.38
C ASP A 8 8.79 -2.67 -2.93
N LEU A 9 7.58 -2.59 -3.46
CA LEU A 9 6.53 -3.53 -3.09
C LEU A 9 6.82 -4.93 -3.57
N ARG A 10 7.38 -5.04 -4.77
CA ARG A 10 7.75 -6.35 -5.30
C ARG A 10 8.77 -7.03 -4.43
N ASP A 11 9.77 -6.28 -3.99
CA ASP A 11 10.79 -6.85 -3.13
C ASP A 11 10.22 -7.34 -1.82
N LEU A 12 9.35 -6.54 -1.23
CA LEU A 12 8.71 -6.93 0.02
C LEU A 12 7.85 -8.17 -0.19
N TYR A 13 7.08 -8.20 -1.24
CA TYR A 13 6.20 -9.31 -1.51
C TYR A 13 6.96 -10.60 -1.76
N ARG A 14 8.11 -10.47 -2.40
CA ARG A 14 8.95 -11.64 -2.69
C ARG A 14 9.50 -12.23 -1.41
N LYS A 15 9.92 -11.36 -0.49
CA LYS A 15 10.49 -11.85 0.77
C LYS A 15 9.43 -12.44 1.66
N GLU A 16 8.29 -11.78 1.72
CA GLU A 16 7.22 -12.21 2.62
C GLU A 16 5.89 -11.77 2.02
N PRO A 17 5.19 -12.66 1.33
CA PRO A 17 3.91 -12.31 0.75
C PRO A 17 2.95 -11.77 1.79
N PHE A 18 2.19 -10.75 1.41
CA PHE A 18 1.26 -10.12 2.32
C PHE A 18 -0.05 -9.85 1.61
N THR A 19 -1.13 -9.77 2.37
CA THR A 19 -2.44 -9.49 1.82
C THR A 19 -2.92 -8.10 2.19
N ASP A 20 -2.25 -7.46 3.13
CA ASP A 20 -2.59 -6.11 3.58
C ASP A 20 -1.33 -5.27 3.59
N TYR A 21 -1.48 -4.01 3.24
CA TYR A 21 -0.36 -3.09 3.25
C TYR A 21 -0.79 -1.81 3.93
N GLU A 22 -0.02 -1.39 4.92
CA GLU A 22 -0.30 -0.16 5.65
C GLU A 22 0.59 0.96 5.18
N LEU A 23 -0.01 2.05 4.75
CA LEU A 23 0.71 3.22 4.29
C LEU A 23 0.83 4.20 5.44
N LYS A 24 2.04 4.49 5.84
CA LYS A 24 2.27 5.37 6.98
C LYS A 24 2.24 6.83 6.56
N LEU A 25 1.98 7.70 7.52
CA LEU A 25 1.97 9.12 7.26
C LEU A 25 3.32 9.55 6.70
N GLY A 26 3.27 10.46 5.75
CA GLY A 26 4.48 10.95 5.14
C GLY A 26 4.97 10.10 3.98
N THR A 27 4.27 9.04 3.65
CA THR A 27 4.62 8.22 2.50
C THR A 27 3.48 8.24 1.49
N ARG A 28 3.82 8.01 0.24
CA ARG A 28 2.83 7.94 -0.82
C ARG A 28 3.21 6.86 -1.81
N LEU A 29 2.22 6.32 -2.47
CA LEU A 29 2.43 5.31 -3.49
C LEU A 29 2.51 5.97 -4.86
N THR A 30 3.40 5.46 -5.70
CA THR A 30 3.39 5.87 -7.10
C THR A 30 2.21 5.17 -7.77
N PRO A 31 1.78 5.65 -8.95
CA PRO A 31 0.69 4.98 -9.66
C PRO A 31 0.97 3.50 -9.92
N GLU A 32 2.22 3.18 -10.27
CA GLU A 32 2.58 1.79 -10.52
C GLU A 32 2.49 0.95 -9.26
N ALA A 33 2.90 1.52 -8.12
CA ALA A 33 2.81 0.80 -6.87
C ALA A 33 1.36 0.53 -6.51
N SER A 34 0.51 1.51 -6.69
CA SER A 34 -0.91 1.34 -6.42
C SER A 34 -1.51 0.26 -7.30
N GLN A 35 -1.11 0.26 -8.58
CA GLN A 35 -1.59 -0.75 -9.51
C GLN A 35 -1.14 -2.14 -9.12
N PHE A 36 0.09 -2.24 -8.64
CA PHE A 36 0.62 -3.53 -8.19
C PHE A 36 -0.23 -4.10 -7.06
N LEU A 37 -0.57 -3.28 -6.10
CA LEU A 37 -1.40 -3.73 -4.98
C LEU A 37 -2.77 -4.17 -5.47
N SER A 38 -3.34 -3.42 -6.39
CA SER A 38 -4.64 -3.75 -6.94
C SER A 38 -4.60 -5.07 -7.72
N ASP A 39 -3.55 -5.25 -8.52
CA ASP A 39 -3.41 -6.47 -9.32
C ASP A 39 -3.27 -7.70 -8.45
N LYS A 40 -2.63 -7.57 -7.31
CA LYS A 40 -2.44 -8.70 -6.41
C LYS A 40 -3.60 -8.88 -5.45
N GLY A 41 -4.57 -7.97 -5.49
CA GLY A 41 -5.70 -8.05 -4.57
C GLY A 41 -5.32 -7.72 -3.14
N ILE A 42 -4.29 -6.91 -2.98
CA ILE A 42 -3.81 -6.54 -1.65
C ILE A 42 -4.60 -5.36 -1.14
N ASN A 43 -5.09 -5.45 0.08
CA ASN A 43 -5.79 -4.35 0.72
C ASN A 43 -4.79 -3.31 1.18
N MET A 44 -5.09 -2.04 0.91
CA MET A 44 -4.21 -0.97 1.34
C MET A 44 -4.93 -0.08 2.33
N PHE A 45 -4.29 0.18 3.43
CA PHE A 45 -4.80 1.07 4.45
C PHE A 45 -3.85 2.24 4.63
N ASP A 46 -4.38 3.42 4.86
CA ASP A 46 -3.56 4.49 5.40
C ASP A 46 -4.31 5.06 6.58
N ASP A 47 -3.57 5.82 7.39
CA ASP A 47 -4.10 6.24 8.67
C ASP A 47 -5.44 6.95 8.56
N GLY A 48 -5.56 7.83 7.58
CA GLY A 48 -6.79 8.59 7.43
C GLY A 48 -7.91 7.83 6.79
N SER A 49 -7.60 7.14 5.70
CA SER A 49 -8.60 6.45 4.92
C SER A 49 -9.26 5.34 5.69
N TYR A 50 -8.46 4.62 6.44
CA TYR A 50 -8.96 3.49 7.16
C TYR A 50 -10.04 3.90 8.17
N TYR A 51 -9.75 4.95 8.90
CA TYR A 51 -10.69 5.42 9.92
C TYR A 51 -11.94 6.00 9.30
N LYS A 52 -11.79 6.70 8.21
CA LYS A 52 -12.94 7.28 7.53
C LYS A 52 -13.89 6.19 7.08
N ARG A 53 -13.34 5.12 6.59
CA ARG A 53 -14.16 4.03 6.09
C ARG A 53 -14.98 3.41 7.21
N GLU A 54 -14.39 3.32 8.37
CA GLU A 54 -15.07 2.74 9.49
C GLU A 54 -16.22 3.59 9.97
N MET A 55 -16.12 4.87 9.80
CA MET A 55 -17.15 5.76 10.29
C MET A 55 -18.40 5.75 9.42
N LEU A 56 -18.30 5.16 8.29
CA LEU A 56 -19.47 5.04 7.43
C LEU A 56 -20.26 3.80 7.79
#